data_06694c4a00873e01ad6db5163ab0fcbc
#
_entry.id   06694c4a00873e01ad6db5163ab0fcbc
#
_cell.length_a   1.000
_cell.length_b   1.000
_cell.length_c   1.000
_cell.angle_alpha   90.00
_cell.angle_beta   90.00
_cell.angle_gamma   90.00
#
_symmetry.space_group_name_H-M   'P 1'
#
loop_
_entity.id
_entity.type
_entity.pdbx_description
1 polymer ?
#
loop_
_entity_poly.entity_id
_entity_poly.type
_entity_poly.pdbx_seq_one_letter_code
_entity_poly.pdbx_strand_id
1 'polypeptide(L)'
;MFNIVLVHPEIPPNTGNVIRLAANTGCALHLIEPLGFSMDDKNLRRAGLDYHEYAPVRQHASWEAFVHDAQPAPERLFAFTTKGSQPLANVAWRAGDWLVFGSETAGLPEPVRESFSATQRVRLPMRADQRSLNLSNAVAVAVFEAWRQCGYAGGS
;
A
#
# COMPACT_ATOMS: atom_id res chain seq x y z
N MET A 1 12.37 4.58 5.14
CA MET A 1 11.68 3.27 5.02
C MET A 1 10.87 3.26 3.73
N PHE A 2 9.77 2.53 3.64
CA PHE A 2 8.93 2.52 2.43
C PHE A 2 7.70 3.41 2.59
N ASN A 3 7.03 3.69 1.47
CA ASN A 3 5.82 4.48 1.45
C ASN A 3 4.66 3.61 0.95
N ILE A 4 3.62 3.50 1.75
CA ILE A 4 2.41 2.73 1.41
C ILE A 4 1.35 3.69 0.90
N VAL A 5 0.72 3.36 -0.23
CA VAL A 5 -0.38 4.15 -0.79
C VAL A 5 -1.59 3.23 -0.95
N LEU A 6 -2.72 3.60 -0.33
CA LEU A 6 -3.99 2.91 -0.50
C LEU A 6 -4.91 3.79 -1.33
N VAL A 7 -5.31 3.30 -2.50
CA VAL A 7 -6.18 4.05 -3.43
C VAL A 7 -7.63 3.61 -3.21
N HIS A 8 -8.44 4.52 -2.70
CA HIS A 8 -9.87 4.33 -2.43
C HIS A 8 -10.16 3.13 -1.50
N PRO A 9 -9.46 3.01 -0.35
CA PRO A 9 -9.74 1.90 0.57
C PRO A 9 -11.18 1.99 1.07
N GLU A 10 -11.82 0.84 1.25
CA GLU A 10 -13.25 0.74 1.54
C GLU A 10 -13.57 0.21 2.93
N ILE A 11 -12.77 -0.71 3.42
CA ILE A 11 -13.06 -1.48 4.64
C ILE A 11 -12.25 -0.94 5.81
N PRO A 12 -12.90 -0.29 6.81
CA PRO A 12 -12.20 0.40 7.89
C PRO A 12 -11.16 -0.45 8.64
N PRO A 13 -11.45 -1.69 9.06
CA PRO A 13 -10.44 -2.49 9.78
C PRO A 13 -9.17 -2.75 8.98
N ASN A 14 -9.27 -2.87 7.65
CA ASN A 14 -8.10 -3.07 6.81
C ASN A 14 -7.17 -1.86 6.86
N THR A 15 -7.71 -0.66 6.70
CA THR A 15 -6.92 0.57 6.81
C THR A 15 -6.35 0.72 8.22
N GLY A 16 -7.13 0.42 9.26
CA GLY A 16 -6.63 0.43 10.63
C GLY A 16 -5.44 -0.50 10.83
N ASN A 17 -5.51 -1.71 10.30
CA ASN A 17 -4.40 -2.67 10.37
C ASN A 17 -3.16 -2.16 9.62
N VAL A 18 -3.36 -1.48 8.49
CA VAL A 18 -2.24 -0.90 7.73
C VAL A 18 -1.61 0.28 8.49
N ILE A 19 -2.41 1.09 9.18
CA ILE A 19 -1.89 2.16 10.04
C ILE A 19 -0.97 1.55 11.12
N ARG A 20 -1.42 0.48 11.77
CA ARG A 20 -0.63 -0.22 12.77
C ARG A 20 0.66 -0.81 12.17
N LEU A 21 0.55 -1.43 11.00
CA LEU A 21 1.71 -1.96 10.29
C LEU A 21 2.71 -0.86 9.97
N ALA A 22 2.25 0.28 9.47
CA ALA A 22 3.10 1.42 9.13
C ALA A 22 3.86 1.91 10.37
N ALA A 23 3.19 2.01 11.52
CA ALA A 23 3.84 2.38 12.78
C ALA A 23 4.90 1.36 13.19
N ASN A 24 4.59 0.06 13.06
CA ASN A 24 5.50 -1.02 13.46
C ASN A 24 6.73 -1.12 12.57
N THR A 25 6.64 -0.72 11.32
CA THR A 25 7.71 -0.88 10.34
C THR A 25 8.42 0.44 9.98
N GLY A 26 7.88 1.57 10.43
CA GLY A 26 8.42 2.89 10.09
C GLY A 26 8.04 3.37 8.69
N CYS A 27 7.06 2.74 8.05
CA CYS A 27 6.56 3.18 6.75
C CYS A 27 5.66 4.41 6.88
N ALA A 28 5.69 5.27 5.87
CA ALA A 28 4.69 6.33 5.70
C ALA A 28 3.45 5.74 5.03
N LEU A 29 2.27 6.29 5.33
CA LEU A 29 1.01 5.85 4.75
C LEU A 29 0.29 7.01 4.10
N HIS A 30 -0.13 6.80 2.85
CA HIS A 30 -0.91 7.76 2.07
C HIS A 30 -2.25 7.13 1.70
N LEU A 31 -3.34 7.87 1.94
CA LEU A 31 -4.70 7.44 1.62
C LEU A 31 -5.24 8.35 0.52
N ILE A 32 -5.71 7.75 -0.58
CA ILE A 32 -6.26 8.50 -1.72
C ILE A 32 -7.78 8.45 -1.63
N GLU A 33 -8.40 9.61 -1.49
CA GLU A 33 -9.87 9.74 -1.46
C GLU A 33 -10.47 9.50 -2.86
N PRO A 34 -11.73 9.05 -2.97
CA PRO A 34 -12.66 8.87 -1.85
C PRO A 34 -12.34 7.63 -1.03
N LEU A 35 -12.57 7.75 0.29
CA LEU A 35 -12.50 6.62 1.23
C LEU A 35 -13.91 6.08 1.45
N GLY A 36 -14.04 4.77 1.60
CA GLY A 36 -15.32 4.14 1.91
C GLY A 36 -15.76 4.28 3.37
N PHE A 37 -15.08 5.13 4.14
CA PHE A 37 -15.31 5.32 5.58
C PHE A 37 -14.82 6.69 6.01
N SER A 38 -15.18 7.09 7.23
CA SER A 38 -14.61 8.26 7.89
C SER A 38 -13.37 7.86 8.71
N MET A 39 -12.39 8.72 8.82
CA MET A 39 -11.23 8.49 9.69
C MET A 39 -11.59 8.41 11.17
N ASP A 40 -12.81 8.87 11.53
CA ASP A 40 -13.36 8.71 12.88
C ASP A 40 -14.07 7.37 13.10
N ASP A 41 -14.12 6.51 12.08
CA ASP A 41 -14.77 5.21 12.18
C ASP A 41 -14.18 4.40 13.35
N LYS A 42 -15.06 3.87 14.20
CA LYS A 42 -14.62 3.15 15.40
C LYS A 42 -13.90 1.84 15.09
N ASN A 43 -14.26 1.17 14.00
CA ASN A 43 -13.58 -0.08 13.62
C ASN A 43 -12.17 0.19 13.07
N LEU A 44 -12.01 1.29 12.34
CA LEU A 44 -10.71 1.76 11.91
C LEU A 44 -9.85 2.08 13.13
N ARG A 45 -10.39 2.88 14.06
CA ARG A 45 -9.66 3.29 15.25
C ARG A 45 -9.33 2.12 16.16
N ARG A 46 -10.25 1.15 16.29
CA ARG A 46 -10.00 -0.06 17.09
C ARG A 46 -8.83 -0.87 16.53
N ALA A 47 -8.74 -1.01 15.19
CA ALA A 47 -7.68 -1.76 14.54
C ALA A 47 -6.34 -1.03 14.53
N GLY A 48 -6.33 0.27 14.22
CA GLY A 48 -5.14 1.11 14.13
C GLY A 48 -4.82 1.89 15.38
N LEU A 49 -5.85 2.20 16.10
CA LEU A 49 -5.92 2.78 17.41
C LEU A 49 -4.79 3.73 17.75
N ASP A 50 -4.05 3.43 18.80
CA ASP A 50 -3.00 4.29 19.31
C ASP A 50 -1.81 4.43 18.36
N TYR A 51 -1.77 3.62 17.31
CA TYR A 51 -0.65 3.62 16.36
C TYR A 51 -0.74 4.74 15.33
N HIS A 52 -1.92 5.29 15.06
CA HIS A 52 -2.07 6.38 14.08
C HIS A 52 -1.31 7.65 14.51
N GLU A 53 -1.05 7.81 15.78
CA GLU A 53 -0.27 8.95 16.31
C GLU A 53 1.21 8.84 15.96
N TYR A 54 1.68 7.65 15.71
CA TYR A 54 3.11 7.37 15.46
C TYR A 54 3.41 7.11 14.00
N ALA A 55 2.41 6.80 13.20
CA ALA A 55 2.57 6.59 11.77
C ALA A 55 2.25 7.88 11.03
N PRO A 56 3.14 8.38 10.14
CA PRO A 56 2.79 9.52 9.31
C PRO A 56 1.73 9.11 8.29
N VAL A 57 0.49 9.56 8.51
CA VAL A 57 -0.65 9.28 7.64
C VAL A 57 -1.07 10.58 6.96
N ARG A 58 -1.13 10.57 5.63
CA ARG A 58 -1.58 11.69 4.82
C ARG A 58 -2.74 11.30 3.94
N GLN A 59 -3.72 12.18 3.81
CA GLN A 59 -4.85 12.00 2.90
C GLN A 59 -4.67 12.92 1.70
N HIS A 60 -5.05 12.42 0.53
CA HIS A 60 -5.00 13.18 -0.72
C HIS A 60 -6.38 13.13 -1.38
N ALA A 61 -6.80 14.25 -1.95
CA ALA A 61 -8.14 14.38 -2.55
C ALA A 61 -8.30 13.51 -3.80
N SER A 62 -7.21 13.18 -4.48
CA SER A 62 -7.21 12.37 -5.69
C SER A 62 -5.82 11.78 -5.94
N TRP A 63 -5.75 10.83 -6.88
CA TRP A 63 -4.47 10.31 -7.35
C TRP A 63 -3.58 11.42 -7.90
N GLU A 64 -4.16 12.32 -8.68
CA GLU A 64 -3.44 13.45 -9.28
C GLU A 64 -2.89 14.39 -8.21
N ALA A 65 -3.69 14.66 -7.17
CA ALA A 65 -3.24 15.48 -6.04
C ALA A 65 -2.07 14.80 -5.31
N PHE A 66 -2.15 13.49 -5.12
CA PHE A 66 -1.06 12.73 -4.51
C PHE A 66 0.22 12.84 -5.32
N VAL A 67 0.15 12.61 -6.62
CA VAL A 67 1.34 12.66 -7.50
C VAL A 67 1.95 14.07 -7.49
N HIS A 68 1.11 15.10 -7.50
CA HIS A 68 1.55 16.49 -7.46
C HIS A 68 2.23 16.84 -6.14
N ASP A 69 1.63 16.42 -5.01
CA ASP A 69 2.10 16.84 -3.69
C ASP A 69 3.29 16.00 -3.20
N ALA A 70 3.24 14.70 -3.39
CA ALA A 70 4.27 13.79 -2.91
C ALA A 70 5.44 13.63 -3.90
N GLN A 71 5.18 13.86 -5.17
CA GLN A 71 6.17 13.77 -6.26
C GLN A 71 7.00 12.48 -6.19
N PRO A 72 6.35 11.30 -6.15
CA PRO A 72 7.09 10.05 -6.10
C PRO A 72 7.87 9.86 -7.39
N ALA A 73 9.11 9.36 -7.28
CA ALA A 73 9.90 9.04 -8.46
C ALA A 73 9.18 7.95 -9.28
N PRO A 74 8.80 8.21 -10.53
CA PRO A 74 7.99 7.25 -11.30
C PRO A 74 8.62 5.87 -11.40
N GLU A 75 9.95 5.79 -11.49
CA GLU A 75 10.68 4.53 -11.59
C GLU A 75 10.74 3.75 -10.28
N ARG A 76 10.35 4.38 -9.16
CA ARG A 76 10.30 3.75 -7.83
C ARG A 76 8.90 3.62 -7.29
N LEU A 77 7.90 3.72 -8.14
CA LEU A 77 6.49 3.61 -7.83
C LEU A 77 5.96 2.29 -8.39
N PHE A 78 5.46 1.40 -7.53
CA PHE A 78 5.04 0.05 -7.90
C PHE A 78 3.58 -0.18 -7.55
N ALA A 79 2.80 -0.68 -8.52
CA ALA A 79 1.40 -1.00 -8.34
C ALA A 79 1.23 -2.49 -8.04
N PHE A 80 0.52 -2.81 -6.96
CA PHE A 80 0.16 -4.19 -6.63
C PHE A 80 -1.22 -4.51 -7.20
N THR A 81 -1.27 -5.48 -8.08
CA THR A 81 -2.50 -5.82 -8.80
C THR A 81 -2.51 -7.29 -9.17
N THR A 82 -3.69 -7.92 -9.12
CA THR A 82 -3.86 -9.30 -9.58
C THR A 82 -3.65 -9.43 -11.09
N LYS A 83 -3.63 -8.30 -11.80
CA LYS A 83 -3.35 -8.23 -13.24
C LYS A 83 -1.88 -7.93 -13.52
N GLY A 84 -1.04 -7.92 -12.50
CA GLY A 84 0.39 -7.72 -12.66
C GLY A 84 1.07 -8.98 -13.15
N SER A 85 2.21 -8.78 -13.82
CA SER A 85 3.04 -9.87 -14.33
C SER A 85 4.40 -9.96 -13.64
N GLN A 86 4.79 -8.92 -12.90
CA GLN A 86 6.08 -8.91 -12.22
C GLN A 86 5.95 -9.57 -10.85
N PRO A 87 6.63 -10.70 -10.60
CA PRO A 87 6.60 -11.32 -9.27
C PRO A 87 7.21 -10.41 -8.20
N LEU A 88 6.61 -10.42 -7.03
CA LEU A 88 7.09 -9.63 -5.88
C LEU A 88 8.58 -9.82 -5.61
N ALA A 89 9.05 -11.07 -5.63
CA ALA A 89 10.44 -11.40 -5.33
C ALA A 89 11.44 -10.93 -6.39
N ASN A 90 10.98 -10.63 -7.61
CA ASN A 90 11.84 -10.21 -8.70
C ASN A 90 12.09 -8.70 -8.72
N VAL A 91 11.36 -7.94 -7.92
CA VAL A 91 11.61 -6.49 -7.80
C VAL A 91 12.81 -6.27 -6.89
N ALA A 92 13.74 -5.44 -7.33
CA ALA A 92 14.88 -5.03 -6.48
C ALA A 92 14.44 -3.84 -5.63
N TRP A 93 13.90 -4.13 -4.45
CA TRP A 93 13.35 -3.12 -3.55
C TRP A 93 14.46 -2.26 -2.93
N ARG A 94 14.16 -0.97 -2.78
CA ARG A 94 15.06 0.02 -2.18
C ARG A 94 14.32 0.86 -1.15
N ALA A 95 15.03 1.31 -0.14
CA ALA A 95 14.47 2.28 0.81
C ALA A 95 13.91 3.50 0.07
N GLY A 96 12.74 3.97 0.48
CA GLY A 96 12.03 5.06 -0.16
C GLY A 96 11.07 4.65 -1.27
N ASP A 97 11.03 3.37 -1.64
CA ASP A 97 10.10 2.88 -2.67
C ASP A 97 8.64 3.06 -2.25
N TRP A 98 7.79 3.19 -3.24
CA TRP A 98 6.36 3.39 -3.11
C TRP A 98 5.60 2.14 -3.50
N LEU A 99 4.78 1.64 -2.58
CA LEU A 99 3.97 0.43 -2.76
C LEU A 99 2.50 0.85 -2.82
N VAL A 100 1.88 0.76 -3.99
CA VAL A 100 0.53 1.26 -4.26
C VAL A 100 -0.44 0.11 -4.37
N PHE A 101 -1.51 0.17 -3.56
CA PHE A 101 -2.55 -0.86 -3.48
C PHE A 101 -3.92 -0.25 -3.82
N GLY A 102 -4.77 -1.03 -4.49
CA GLY A 102 -6.12 -0.61 -4.79
C GLY A 102 -7.13 -0.96 -3.70
N SER A 103 -8.40 -0.69 -3.96
CA SER A 103 -9.47 -1.00 -3.02
C SER A 103 -9.70 -2.50 -2.90
N GLU A 104 -10.37 -2.89 -1.82
CA GLU A 104 -10.60 -4.31 -1.49
C GLU A 104 -11.46 -5.02 -2.54
N THR A 105 -12.43 -4.32 -3.12
CA THR A 105 -13.37 -4.95 -4.06
C THR A 105 -13.01 -4.74 -5.52
N ALA A 106 -12.51 -3.55 -5.89
CA ALA A 106 -12.29 -3.18 -7.28
C ALA A 106 -10.82 -3.15 -7.70
N GLY A 107 -9.89 -3.17 -6.74
CA GLY A 107 -8.47 -2.99 -7.04
C GLY A 107 -8.17 -1.56 -7.47
N LEU A 108 -7.07 -1.36 -8.18
CA LEU A 108 -6.71 -0.05 -8.69
C LEU A 108 -7.65 0.36 -9.83
N PRO A 109 -8.07 1.64 -9.85
CA PRO A 109 -8.78 2.16 -11.02
C PRO A 109 -7.95 1.93 -12.28
N GLU A 110 -8.63 1.59 -13.38
CA GLU A 110 -7.95 1.27 -14.64
C GLU A 110 -6.98 2.37 -15.09
N PRO A 111 -7.37 3.67 -15.08
CA PRO A 111 -6.42 4.71 -15.49
C PRO A 111 -5.16 4.77 -14.62
N VAL A 112 -5.29 4.51 -13.33
CA VAL A 112 -4.14 4.48 -12.41
C VAL A 112 -3.27 3.27 -12.74
N ARG A 113 -3.88 2.08 -12.81
CA ARG A 113 -3.16 0.84 -13.12
C ARG A 113 -2.42 0.92 -14.46
N GLU A 114 -3.08 1.44 -15.49
CA GLU A 114 -2.51 1.53 -16.84
C GLU A 114 -1.39 2.58 -16.94
N SER A 115 -1.28 3.49 -15.98
CA SER A 115 -0.19 4.47 -15.94
C SER A 115 1.14 3.85 -15.54
N PHE A 116 1.13 2.63 -14.96
CA PHE A 116 2.35 1.92 -14.58
C PHE A 116 2.86 1.07 -15.73
N SER A 117 4.19 0.99 -15.90
CA SER A 117 4.78 0.06 -16.85
C SER A 117 4.60 -1.39 -16.38
N ALA A 118 4.72 -2.35 -17.30
CA ALA A 118 4.55 -3.77 -16.98
C ALA A 118 5.51 -4.25 -15.87
N THR A 119 6.74 -3.74 -15.85
CA THR A 119 7.73 -4.12 -14.84
C THR A 119 7.43 -3.55 -13.46
N GLN A 120 6.53 -2.57 -13.38
CA GLN A 120 6.13 -1.94 -12.13
C GLN A 120 4.73 -2.37 -11.67
N ARG A 121 4.11 -3.32 -12.38
CA ARG A 121 2.86 -3.95 -11.96
C ARG A 121 3.20 -5.28 -11.31
N VAL A 122 3.12 -5.29 -9.98
CA VAL A 122 3.60 -6.39 -9.16
C VAL A 122 2.44 -7.30 -8.77
N ARG A 123 2.70 -8.59 -8.79
CA ARG A 123 1.74 -9.61 -8.37
C ARG A 123 2.28 -10.40 -7.19
N LEU A 124 1.43 -10.58 -6.18
CA LEU A 124 1.71 -11.51 -5.10
C LEU A 124 1.37 -12.93 -5.58
N PRO A 125 2.20 -13.93 -5.26
CA PRO A 125 1.89 -15.30 -5.64
C PRO A 125 0.67 -15.80 -4.91
N MET A 126 -0.18 -16.53 -5.63
CA MET A 126 -1.36 -17.17 -5.07
C MET A 126 -1.53 -18.52 -5.75
N ARG A 127 -2.21 -19.46 -5.07
CA ARG A 127 -2.56 -20.72 -5.68
C ARG A 127 -3.56 -20.47 -6.82
N ALA A 128 -3.55 -21.37 -7.80
CA ALA A 128 -4.48 -21.29 -8.93
C ALA A 128 -5.92 -21.19 -8.43
N ASP A 129 -6.73 -20.46 -9.18
CA ASP A 129 -8.17 -20.25 -8.94
C ASP A 129 -8.50 -19.39 -7.72
N GLN A 130 -7.51 -18.84 -7.03
CA GLN A 130 -7.74 -17.87 -5.96
C GLN A 130 -7.80 -16.46 -6.54
N ARG A 131 -8.60 -15.57 -5.92
CA ARG A 131 -8.86 -14.23 -6.44
C ARG A 131 -7.89 -13.19 -5.92
N SER A 132 -7.85 -13.01 -4.60
CA SER A 132 -7.06 -11.98 -3.98
C SER A 132 -6.84 -12.27 -2.50
N LEU A 133 -5.79 -11.66 -1.94
CA LEU A 133 -5.55 -11.66 -0.50
C LEU A 133 -6.33 -10.51 0.14
N ASN A 134 -6.60 -10.64 1.44
CA ASN A 134 -7.05 -9.51 2.24
C ASN A 134 -6.04 -8.35 2.08
N LEU A 135 -6.55 -7.12 1.94
CA LEU A 135 -5.71 -5.97 1.65
C LEU A 135 -4.60 -5.77 2.68
N SER A 136 -4.93 -5.77 3.97
CA SER A 136 -3.92 -5.54 5.00
C SER A 136 -2.87 -6.65 5.03
N ASN A 137 -3.26 -7.89 4.74
CA ASN A 137 -2.32 -9.00 4.62
C ASN A 137 -1.40 -8.80 3.42
N ALA A 138 -1.94 -8.39 2.28
CA ALA A 138 -1.15 -8.12 1.08
C ALA A 138 -0.12 -7.03 1.33
N VAL A 139 -0.52 -5.96 2.00
CA VAL A 139 0.41 -4.87 2.35
C VAL A 139 1.52 -5.37 3.25
N ALA A 140 1.18 -6.15 4.29
CA ALA A 140 2.17 -6.70 5.21
C ALA A 140 3.19 -7.60 4.51
N VAL A 141 2.71 -8.50 3.65
CA VAL A 141 3.59 -9.41 2.89
C VAL A 141 4.54 -8.60 2.02
N ALA A 142 4.03 -7.62 1.29
CA ALA A 142 4.84 -6.80 0.39
C ALA A 142 5.89 -5.98 1.15
N VAL A 143 5.49 -5.33 2.24
CA VAL A 143 6.39 -4.51 3.06
C VAL A 143 7.50 -5.37 3.65
N PHE A 144 7.18 -6.53 4.20
CA PHE A 144 8.19 -7.39 4.81
C PHE A 144 9.14 -8.00 3.80
N GLU A 145 8.69 -8.32 2.59
CA GLU A 145 9.60 -8.77 1.52
C GLU A 145 10.56 -7.64 1.13
N ALA A 146 10.04 -6.43 0.93
CA ALA A 146 10.89 -5.29 0.59
C ALA A 146 11.91 -5.00 1.70
N TRP A 147 11.48 -5.07 2.95
CA TRP A 147 12.33 -4.83 4.11
C TRP A 147 13.38 -5.93 4.26
N ARG A 148 13.00 -7.19 4.02
CA ARG A 148 13.94 -8.31 4.01
C ARG A 148 15.07 -8.07 3.02
N GLN A 149 14.76 -7.62 1.81
CA GLN A 149 15.77 -7.31 0.79
C GLN A 149 16.71 -6.19 1.23
N CYS A 150 16.25 -5.29 2.08
CA CYS A 150 17.05 -4.21 2.65
C CYS A 150 17.72 -4.61 3.98
N GLY A 151 17.77 -5.91 4.29
CA GLY A 151 18.43 -6.42 5.48
C GLY A 151 17.73 -6.08 6.79
N TYR A 152 16.42 -5.80 6.75
CA TYR A 152 15.64 -5.36 7.90
C TYR A 152 16.26 -4.15 8.62
N ALA A 153 16.83 -3.25 7.86
CA ALA A 153 17.50 -2.06 8.39
C ALA A 153 16.59 -1.28 9.35
N GLY A 154 17.07 -0.97 10.53
CA GLY A 154 16.30 -0.29 11.58
C GLY A 154 15.43 -1.20 12.43
N GLY A 155 15.32 -2.47 12.08
CA GLY A 155 14.60 -3.46 12.85
C GLY A 155 15.47 -4.07 13.95
N SER A 156 14.85 -4.74 14.91
CA SER A 156 15.55 -5.40 16.02
C SER A 156 15.10 -6.85 16.19
#